data_7e86ac6540025e0ebe9d4280706b51ea
#
_entry.id   7e86ac6540025e0ebe9d4280706b51ea
#
_cell.length_a   1.000
_cell.length_b   1.000
_cell.length_c   1.000
_cell.angle_alpha   90.00
_cell.angle_beta   90.00
_cell.angle_gamma   90.00
#
_symmetry.space_group_name_H-M   'P 1'
#
loop_
_entity.id
_entity.type
_entity.pdbx_description
1 polymer ?
#
loop_
_entity_poly.entity_id
_entity_poly.type
_entity_poly.pdbx_seq_one_letter_code
_entity_poly.pdbx_strand_id
1 'polypeptide(L)'
;FKQNCVSIQYLREMRRGESGKNALIPSVLLRGCKSAPDLRQITLRLDDLYGASVSPISRRAGDYQASGFYVSLMDDRFALEGESVLEKTLDFVTELLFDYPTEDGGFLKDFVEGEKINQIAAIESELNDKRVYAAQKLLETLCGQDPYGVPKMGTRQEVEAITPQELLRHYEALRRESPVEVYYVGSADPGRVAELVKRMFAQEVREPRELPRQTDLTPGVRQDRREAMEVAQGKLCMGFLTPITNRDHRFAAMQVTNGILGGDVTSKLFQNVREKQSLCYSIGSGYYAAKGIVLVSAGIDFDKEDHVRREVLSQLEGCQLGQITDEELAASKQSLLTALRSVQDSPSAMENYYSAITMAQ
;
A
#
# COMPACT_ATOMS: atom_id res chain seq x y z
N PHE A 1 13.73 -20.19 -1.83
CA PHE A 1 14.26 -19.04 -1.08
C PHE A 1 15.00 -19.51 0.17
N LYS A 2 15.93 -18.68 0.65
CA LYS A 2 16.58 -18.87 1.98
C LYS A 2 15.80 -18.19 3.10
N GLN A 3 14.93 -17.28 2.73
CA GLN A 3 14.04 -16.54 3.63
C GLN A 3 12.60 -16.90 3.32
N ASN A 4 11.80 -16.95 4.36
CA ASN A 4 10.36 -17.04 4.33
C ASN A 4 9.78 -15.67 4.72
N CYS A 5 8.53 -15.40 4.36
CA CYS A 5 7.82 -14.26 4.91
C CYS A 5 6.42 -14.65 5.37
N VAL A 6 5.96 -13.92 6.37
CA VAL A 6 4.59 -13.97 6.87
C VAL A 6 4.06 -12.54 6.94
N SER A 7 2.89 -12.27 6.41
CA SER A 7 2.17 -11.03 6.73
C SER A 7 0.88 -11.33 7.49
N ILE A 8 0.60 -10.54 8.50
CA ILE A 8 -0.60 -10.63 9.33
C ILE A 8 -1.29 -9.27 9.25
N GLN A 9 -2.49 -9.24 8.70
CA GLN A 9 -3.15 -7.99 8.32
C GLN A 9 -4.59 -7.97 8.82
N TYR A 10 -4.92 -6.96 9.61
CA TYR A 10 -6.29 -6.61 9.96
C TYR A 10 -6.88 -5.72 8.87
N LEU A 11 -8.06 -6.04 8.38
CA LEU A 11 -8.73 -5.30 7.31
C LEU A 11 -9.83 -4.40 7.87
N ARG A 12 -9.81 -3.14 7.48
CA ARG A 12 -10.83 -2.13 7.80
C ARG A 12 -11.21 -1.33 6.57
N GLU A 13 -12.44 -0.88 6.49
CA GLU A 13 -12.82 0.14 5.52
C GLU A 13 -12.02 1.43 5.78
N MET A 14 -11.56 2.08 4.70
CA MET A 14 -10.88 3.37 4.79
C MET A 14 -11.83 4.45 5.27
N ARG A 15 -11.57 5.03 6.45
CA ARG A 15 -12.38 6.09 7.03
C ARG A 15 -11.51 7.24 7.54
N ARG A 16 -11.97 8.48 7.29
CA ARG A 16 -11.35 9.65 7.92
C ARG A 16 -11.44 9.53 9.44
N GLY A 17 -10.37 9.95 10.14
CA GLY A 17 -10.26 9.81 11.59
C GLY A 17 -9.93 8.41 12.11
N GLU A 18 -9.95 7.35 11.26
CA GLU A 18 -9.53 6.00 11.61
C GLU A 18 -8.22 5.59 10.91
N SER A 19 -8.02 6.02 9.66
CA SER A 19 -6.86 5.61 8.85
C SER A 19 -5.52 5.94 9.51
N GLY A 20 -5.41 7.12 10.14
CA GLY A 20 -4.21 7.50 10.89
C GLY A 20 -3.94 6.58 12.08
N LYS A 21 -4.97 6.16 12.83
CA LYS A 21 -4.86 5.21 13.94
C LYS A 21 -4.45 3.83 13.45
N ASN A 22 -5.09 3.35 12.38
CA ASN A 22 -4.74 2.06 11.78
C ASN A 22 -3.27 2.00 11.31
N ALA A 23 -2.75 3.12 10.78
CA ALA A 23 -1.35 3.22 10.37
C ALA A 23 -0.38 3.30 11.56
N LEU A 24 -0.79 3.94 12.66
CA LEU A 24 0.05 4.16 13.85
C LEU A 24 0.21 2.90 14.71
N ILE A 25 -0.85 2.10 14.87
CA ILE A 25 -0.90 0.95 15.76
C ILE A 25 0.27 -0.02 15.56
N PRO A 26 0.57 -0.51 14.34
CA PRO A 26 1.67 -1.48 14.18
C PRO A 26 3.02 -0.92 14.62
N SER A 27 3.29 0.35 14.39
CA SER A 27 4.53 1.00 14.83
C SER A 27 4.60 1.11 16.35
N VAL A 28 3.50 1.45 17.02
CA VAL A 28 3.42 1.52 18.49
C VAL A 28 3.63 0.13 19.11
N LEU A 29 3.04 -0.93 18.55
CA LEU A 29 3.22 -2.30 19.02
C LEU A 29 4.67 -2.79 18.89
N LEU A 30 5.40 -2.31 17.87
CA LEU A 30 6.82 -2.63 17.68
C LEU A 30 7.76 -1.88 18.63
N ARG A 31 7.26 -1.00 19.50
CA ARG A 31 8.10 -0.31 20.48
C ARG A 31 8.46 -1.20 21.67
N GLY A 32 7.63 -2.20 22.00
CA GLY A 32 7.89 -3.13 23.10
C GLY A 32 6.71 -4.03 23.42
N CYS A 33 7.02 -5.20 23.97
CA CYS A 33 6.07 -6.13 24.57
C CYS A 33 6.55 -6.50 26.00
N LYS A 34 5.77 -7.30 26.74
CA LYS A 34 6.14 -7.64 28.12
C LYS A 34 7.48 -8.34 28.27
N SER A 35 7.84 -9.22 27.32
CA SER A 35 9.12 -9.95 27.32
C SER A 35 10.29 -9.14 26.75
N ALA A 36 10.02 -8.13 25.95
CA ALA A 36 10.99 -7.23 25.33
C ALA A 36 10.46 -5.77 25.40
N PRO A 37 10.63 -5.08 26.54
CA PRO A 37 9.92 -3.83 26.86
C PRO A 37 10.44 -2.60 26.12
N ASP A 38 11.51 -2.71 25.33
CA ASP A 38 12.06 -1.63 24.54
C ASP A 38 12.63 -2.10 23.19
N LEU A 39 12.92 -1.15 22.29
CA LEU A 39 13.46 -1.43 20.94
C LEU A 39 14.77 -2.22 20.96
N ARG A 40 15.62 -2.00 21.95
CA ARG A 40 16.89 -2.72 22.07
C ARG A 40 16.64 -4.20 22.34
N GLN A 41 15.73 -4.51 23.25
CA GLN A 41 15.38 -5.90 23.58
C GLN A 41 14.63 -6.58 22.44
N ILE A 42 13.77 -5.84 21.71
CA ILE A 42 13.15 -6.32 20.46
C ILE A 42 14.24 -6.69 19.44
N THR A 43 15.21 -5.80 19.22
CA THR A 43 16.31 -6.04 18.27
C THR A 43 17.12 -7.28 18.68
N LEU A 44 17.52 -7.39 19.96
CA LEU A 44 18.25 -8.56 20.46
C LEU A 44 17.45 -9.85 20.25
N ARG A 45 16.14 -9.82 20.52
CA ARG A 45 15.26 -10.98 20.31
C ARG A 45 15.18 -11.39 18.84
N LEU A 46 15.12 -10.43 17.93
CA LEU A 46 15.11 -10.68 16.47
C LEU A 46 16.47 -11.19 15.98
N ASP A 47 17.57 -10.70 16.55
CA ASP A 47 18.93 -11.20 16.26
C ASP A 47 19.07 -12.67 16.70
N ASP A 48 18.58 -13.03 17.89
CA ASP A 48 18.53 -14.41 18.38
C ASP A 48 17.68 -15.33 17.48
N LEU A 49 16.76 -14.76 16.70
CA LEU A 49 15.93 -15.43 15.69
C LEU A 49 16.60 -15.38 14.29
N TYR A 50 17.92 -15.46 14.26
CA TYR A 50 18.73 -15.44 13.02
C TYR A 50 18.56 -14.18 12.17
N GLY A 51 18.40 -13.04 12.81
CA GLY A 51 18.18 -11.77 12.12
C GLY A 51 16.80 -11.67 11.48
N ALA A 52 15.79 -12.27 12.08
CA ALA A 52 14.41 -12.05 11.66
C ALA A 52 14.05 -10.55 11.72
N SER A 53 13.13 -10.13 10.88
CA SER A 53 12.67 -8.74 10.87
C SER A 53 11.14 -8.68 10.94
N VAL A 54 10.64 -7.73 11.72
CA VAL A 54 9.21 -7.40 11.79
C VAL A 54 9.05 -5.94 11.40
N SER A 55 8.20 -5.68 10.44
CA SER A 55 7.96 -4.33 9.93
C SER A 55 6.46 -4.01 9.96
N PRO A 56 6.08 -2.75 10.24
CA PRO A 56 4.68 -2.35 10.23
C PRO A 56 4.12 -2.38 8.80
N ILE A 57 2.89 -2.83 8.66
CA ILE A 57 2.11 -2.74 7.43
C ILE A 57 1.03 -1.67 7.60
N SER A 58 0.94 -0.76 6.64
CA SER A 58 -0.22 0.07 6.40
C SER A 58 -0.38 0.23 4.88
N ARG A 59 -1.28 -0.57 4.30
CA ARG A 59 -1.51 -0.65 2.86
C ARG A 59 -2.95 -0.30 2.53
N ARG A 60 -3.15 0.35 1.38
CA ARG A 60 -4.48 0.49 0.78
C ARG A 60 -4.77 -0.72 -0.11
N ALA A 61 -5.95 -1.29 0.04
CA ALA A 61 -6.47 -2.38 -0.78
C ALA A 61 -7.89 -2.03 -1.24
N GLY A 62 -7.97 -1.26 -2.34
CA GLY A 62 -9.25 -0.68 -2.75
C GLY A 62 -9.81 0.27 -1.68
N ASP A 63 -11.03 0.02 -1.23
CA ASP A 63 -11.72 0.78 -0.19
C ASP A 63 -11.28 0.40 1.23
N TYR A 64 -10.35 -0.53 1.36
CA TYR A 64 -9.90 -1.04 2.65
C TYR A 64 -8.48 -0.60 2.97
N GLN A 65 -8.16 -0.61 4.25
CA GLN A 65 -6.83 -0.50 4.79
C GLN A 65 -6.44 -1.83 5.43
N ALA A 66 -5.31 -2.36 5.03
CA ALA A 66 -4.66 -3.50 5.66
C ALA A 66 -3.59 -2.96 6.63
N SER A 67 -3.69 -3.33 7.90
CA SER A 67 -2.82 -2.85 8.97
C SER A 67 -2.32 -4.03 9.82
N GLY A 68 -1.03 -4.10 10.09
CA GLY A 68 -0.43 -5.20 10.86
C GLY A 68 1.06 -5.32 10.67
N PHE A 69 1.56 -6.57 10.50
CA PHE A 69 2.99 -6.85 10.41
C PHE A 69 3.37 -7.63 9.17
N TYR A 70 4.50 -7.24 8.60
CA TYR A 70 5.26 -8.06 7.67
C TYR A 70 6.50 -8.61 8.38
N VAL A 71 6.66 -9.91 8.35
CA VAL A 71 7.72 -10.65 9.02
C VAL A 71 8.58 -11.34 7.97
N SER A 72 9.90 -11.13 8.00
CA SER A 72 10.86 -11.88 7.20
C SER A 72 11.75 -12.68 8.14
N LEU A 73 11.95 -13.94 7.85
CA LEU A 73 12.68 -14.87 8.70
C LEU A 73 13.47 -15.88 7.87
N MET A 74 14.53 -16.44 8.47
CA MET A 74 15.29 -17.50 7.85
C MET A 74 14.45 -18.79 7.79
N ASP A 75 14.58 -19.54 6.71
CA ASP A 75 13.91 -20.83 6.56
C ASP A 75 14.52 -21.86 7.54
N ASP A 76 13.67 -22.63 8.23
CA ASP A 76 14.06 -23.63 9.24
C ASP A 76 15.14 -24.62 8.75
N ARG A 77 15.20 -24.86 7.43
CA ARG A 77 16.22 -25.75 6.81
C ARG A 77 17.65 -25.25 6.97
N PHE A 78 17.85 -23.96 7.25
CA PHE A 78 19.15 -23.34 7.45
C PHE A 78 19.44 -23.05 8.92
N ALA A 79 18.51 -23.35 9.82
CA ALA A 79 18.71 -23.20 11.27
C ALA A 79 19.66 -24.26 11.82
N LEU A 80 20.38 -23.92 12.88
CA LEU A 80 21.25 -24.85 13.61
C LEU A 80 20.40 -25.83 14.41
N GLU A 81 20.90 -27.05 14.60
CA GLU A 81 20.34 -28.06 15.50
C GLU A 81 18.85 -28.39 15.29
N GLY A 82 18.28 -28.07 14.10
CA GLY A 82 16.88 -28.35 13.79
C GLY A 82 15.89 -27.43 14.51
N GLU A 83 16.32 -26.24 14.89
CA GLU A 83 15.44 -25.23 15.49
C GLU A 83 14.31 -24.80 14.53
N SER A 84 13.13 -24.59 15.09
CA SER A 84 12.04 -23.98 14.35
C SER A 84 12.06 -22.44 14.48
N VAL A 85 12.71 -21.79 13.52
CA VAL A 85 12.75 -20.33 13.45
C VAL A 85 11.35 -19.78 13.19
N LEU A 86 10.57 -20.45 12.32
CA LEU A 86 9.19 -20.07 12.03
C LEU A 86 8.32 -20.03 13.29
N GLU A 87 8.31 -21.10 14.08
CA GLU A 87 7.49 -21.17 15.28
C GLU A 87 7.90 -20.14 16.32
N LYS A 88 9.21 -20.05 16.64
CA LYS A 88 9.74 -19.08 17.61
C LYS A 88 9.47 -17.63 17.18
N THR A 89 9.57 -17.33 15.87
CA THR A 89 9.26 -15.98 15.34
C THR A 89 7.78 -15.67 15.45
N LEU A 90 6.89 -16.62 15.12
CA LEU A 90 5.45 -16.41 15.26
C LEU A 90 5.01 -16.29 16.72
N ASP A 91 5.66 -17.01 17.65
CA ASP A 91 5.42 -16.84 19.07
C ASP A 91 5.81 -15.42 19.54
N PHE A 92 6.95 -14.92 19.08
CA PHE A 92 7.35 -13.54 19.40
C PHE A 92 6.41 -12.48 18.74
N VAL A 93 5.97 -12.70 17.52
CA VAL A 93 4.96 -11.84 16.88
C VAL A 93 3.63 -11.87 17.64
N THR A 94 3.28 -13.02 18.20
CA THR A 94 2.10 -13.16 19.09
C THR A 94 2.22 -12.28 20.33
N GLU A 95 3.40 -12.27 20.98
CA GLU A 95 3.67 -11.37 22.10
C GLU A 95 3.55 -9.88 21.68
N LEU A 96 4.09 -9.50 20.55
CA LEU A 96 3.94 -8.12 20.02
C LEU A 96 2.48 -7.71 19.78
N LEU A 97 1.66 -8.63 19.29
CA LEU A 97 0.25 -8.37 19.02
C LEU A 97 -0.62 -8.34 20.29
N PHE A 98 -0.33 -9.16 21.30
CA PHE A 98 -1.26 -9.40 22.39
C PHE A 98 -0.73 -9.08 23.80
N ASP A 99 0.60 -9.02 23.99
CA ASP A 99 1.24 -8.79 25.28
C ASP A 99 1.91 -7.41 25.39
N TYR A 100 1.33 -6.40 24.75
CA TYR A 100 1.81 -5.02 24.77
C TYR A 100 1.65 -4.38 26.16
N PRO A 101 2.59 -3.49 26.58
CA PRO A 101 2.48 -2.77 27.84
C PRO A 101 1.43 -1.66 27.76
N THR A 102 0.72 -1.44 28.87
CA THR A 102 -0.29 -0.39 29.01
C THR A 102 -0.09 0.41 30.28
N GLU A 103 -0.51 1.68 30.27
CA GLU A 103 -0.48 2.60 31.41
C GLU A 103 -1.73 3.49 31.37
N ASP A 104 -2.34 3.76 32.51
CA ASP A 104 -3.51 4.64 32.65
C ASP A 104 -4.66 4.34 31.64
N GLY A 105 -4.89 3.06 31.34
CA GLY A 105 -5.93 2.62 30.41
C GLY A 105 -5.63 2.93 28.94
N GLY A 106 -4.38 3.18 28.57
CA GLY A 106 -3.90 3.42 27.22
C GLY A 106 -2.61 2.67 26.91
N PHE A 107 -2.10 2.79 25.68
CA PHE A 107 -0.72 2.42 25.38
C PHE A 107 0.26 3.32 26.14
N LEU A 108 1.51 2.89 26.31
CA LEU A 108 2.54 3.76 26.90
C LEU A 108 2.63 5.09 26.14
N LYS A 109 2.54 6.20 26.86
CA LYS A 109 2.54 7.54 26.28
C LYS A 109 3.77 7.80 25.41
N ASP A 110 4.95 7.42 25.90
CA ASP A 110 6.21 7.63 25.16
C ASP A 110 6.25 6.86 23.85
N PHE A 111 5.61 5.67 23.77
CA PHE A 111 5.52 4.91 22.55
C PHE A 111 4.60 5.60 21.52
N VAL A 112 3.45 6.06 21.97
CA VAL A 112 2.47 6.73 21.10
C VAL A 112 3.04 8.06 20.61
N GLU A 113 3.55 8.91 21.49
CA GLU A 113 4.09 10.23 21.09
C GLU A 113 5.31 10.08 20.17
N GLY A 114 6.20 9.11 20.44
CA GLY A 114 7.34 8.83 19.57
C GLY A 114 6.92 8.41 18.16
N GLU A 115 5.93 7.53 18.01
CA GLU A 115 5.49 7.07 16.70
C GLU A 115 4.58 8.09 15.99
N LYS A 116 3.86 8.96 16.72
CA LYS A 116 3.18 10.12 16.12
C LYS A 116 4.16 11.05 15.42
N ILE A 117 5.31 11.34 16.04
CA ILE A 117 6.36 12.14 15.42
C ILE A 117 6.85 11.50 14.12
N ASN A 118 7.11 10.20 14.14
CA ASN A 118 7.56 9.45 12.96
C ASN A 118 6.50 9.46 11.84
N GLN A 119 5.23 9.21 12.17
CA GLN A 119 4.15 9.20 11.18
C GLN A 119 3.90 10.60 10.60
N ILE A 120 3.94 11.66 11.41
CA ILE A 120 3.84 13.05 10.95
C ILE A 120 4.99 13.39 10.01
N ALA A 121 6.22 13.00 10.36
CA ALA A 121 7.37 13.20 9.49
C ALA A 121 7.23 12.46 8.15
N ALA A 122 6.66 11.24 8.16
CA ALA A 122 6.36 10.50 6.94
C ALA A 122 5.29 11.20 6.08
N ILE A 123 4.22 11.72 6.69
CA ILE A 123 3.19 12.52 6.01
C ILE A 123 3.82 13.78 5.37
N GLU A 124 4.64 14.50 6.12
CA GLU A 124 5.33 15.70 5.61
C GLU A 124 6.34 15.37 4.51
N SER A 125 7.00 14.23 4.59
CA SER A 125 7.90 13.75 3.52
C SER A 125 7.15 13.46 2.22
N GLU A 126 5.93 12.91 2.27
CA GLU A 126 5.08 12.76 1.08
C GLU A 126 4.72 14.12 0.45
N LEU A 127 4.51 15.17 1.26
CA LEU A 127 4.30 16.53 0.78
C LEU A 127 5.54 17.13 0.08
N ASN A 128 6.74 16.69 0.45
CA ASN A 128 7.99 17.15 -0.15
C ASN A 128 8.22 16.53 -1.55
N ASP A 129 7.78 15.30 -1.81
CA ASP A 129 7.71 14.77 -3.17
C ASP A 129 6.47 15.33 -3.89
N LYS A 130 6.68 16.41 -4.64
CA LYS A 130 5.59 17.13 -5.32
C LYS A 130 4.86 16.27 -6.37
N ARG A 131 5.45 15.19 -6.85
CA ARG A 131 4.80 14.24 -7.74
C ARG A 131 3.81 13.37 -6.96
N VAL A 132 4.22 12.84 -5.82
CA VAL A 132 3.36 12.05 -4.93
C VAL A 132 2.22 12.93 -4.41
N TYR A 133 2.55 14.14 -3.95
CA TYR A 133 1.56 15.11 -3.49
C TYR A 133 0.49 15.43 -4.54
N ALA A 134 0.90 15.75 -5.78
CA ALA A 134 -0.03 16.09 -6.86
C ALA A 134 -0.95 14.90 -7.21
N ALA A 135 -0.39 13.67 -7.24
CA ALA A 135 -1.18 12.46 -7.48
C ALA A 135 -2.19 12.21 -6.36
N GLN A 136 -1.79 12.39 -5.09
CA GLN A 136 -2.70 12.26 -3.94
C GLN A 136 -3.82 13.31 -3.98
N LYS A 137 -3.50 14.58 -4.30
CA LYS A 137 -4.49 15.65 -4.43
C LYS A 137 -5.48 15.39 -5.57
N LEU A 138 -5.00 14.80 -6.67
CA LEU A 138 -5.89 14.35 -7.73
C LEU A 138 -6.85 13.26 -7.22
N LEU A 139 -6.35 12.23 -6.53
CA LEU A 139 -7.19 11.15 -6.01
C LEU A 139 -8.20 11.67 -4.98
N GLU A 140 -7.80 12.55 -4.06
CA GLU A 140 -8.71 13.20 -3.11
C GLU A 140 -9.83 13.98 -3.83
N THR A 141 -9.48 14.70 -4.91
CA THR A 141 -10.44 15.48 -5.69
C THR A 141 -11.37 14.59 -6.52
N LEU A 142 -10.82 13.56 -7.16
CA LEU A 142 -11.57 12.65 -8.04
C LEU A 142 -12.50 11.74 -7.25
N CYS A 143 -12.06 11.24 -6.10
CA CYS A 143 -12.81 10.29 -5.28
C CYS A 143 -13.79 10.99 -4.32
N GLY A 144 -13.55 12.26 -3.96
CA GLY A 144 -14.43 13.03 -3.07
C GLY A 144 -14.65 12.36 -1.71
N GLN A 145 -15.86 11.85 -1.47
CA GLN A 145 -16.22 11.15 -0.23
C GLN A 145 -16.01 9.64 -0.28
N ASP A 146 -15.61 9.10 -1.43
CA ASP A 146 -15.33 7.66 -1.55
C ASP A 146 -14.15 7.27 -0.64
N PRO A 147 -14.20 6.10 0.01
CA PRO A 147 -13.12 5.61 0.87
C PRO A 147 -11.74 5.63 0.21
N TYR A 148 -11.69 5.45 -1.10
CA TYR A 148 -10.43 5.48 -1.86
C TYR A 148 -9.72 6.85 -1.84
N GLY A 149 -10.43 7.95 -1.61
CA GLY A 149 -9.86 9.30 -1.43
C GLY A 149 -9.27 9.57 -0.05
N VAL A 150 -9.44 8.68 0.93
CA VAL A 150 -8.95 8.88 2.31
C VAL A 150 -7.42 8.66 2.35
N PRO A 151 -6.62 9.59 2.92
CA PRO A 151 -5.18 9.38 3.09
C PRO A 151 -4.89 8.17 3.99
N LYS A 152 -4.02 7.26 3.54
CA LYS A 152 -3.72 6.00 4.27
C LYS A 152 -3.08 6.20 5.64
N MET A 153 -2.33 7.28 5.83
CA MET A 153 -1.68 7.64 7.10
C MET A 153 -2.49 8.68 7.91
N GLY A 154 -3.70 9.03 7.45
CA GLY A 154 -4.43 10.16 8.00
C GLY A 154 -3.81 11.51 7.64
N THR A 155 -4.30 12.56 8.27
CA THR A 155 -3.73 13.91 8.19
C THR A 155 -2.88 14.20 9.42
N ARG A 156 -1.98 15.19 9.32
CA ARG A 156 -1.18 15.67 10.47
C ARG A 156 -2.07 15.98 11.67
N GLN A 157 -3.15 16.72 11.45
CA GLN A 157 -4.08 17.12 12.53
C GLN A 157 -4.76 15.92 13.20
N GLU A 158 -5.20 14.93 12.40
CA GLU A 158 -5.79 13.69 12.94
C GLU A 158 -4.78 12.93 13.78
N VAL A 159 -3.51 12.80 13.33
CA VAL A 159 -2.46 12.08 14.06
C VAL A 159 -2.07 12.82 15.34
N GLU A 160 -1.92 14.14 15.31
CA GLU A 160 -1.64 14.97 16.49
C GLU A 160 -2.70 14.81 17.60
N ALA A 161 -3.95 14.66 17.22
CA ALA A 161 -5.09 14.51 18.14
C ALA A 161 -5.20 13.13 18.80
N ILE A 162 -4.50 12.10 18.31
CA ILE A 162 -4.58 10.75 18.85
C ILE A 162 -4.04 10.70 20.28
N THR A 163 -4.84 10.14 21.21
CA THR A 163 -4.45 9.87 22.59
C THR A 163 -4.12 8.39 22.81
N PRO A 164 -3.25 8.04 23.78
CA PRO A 164 -2.94 6.65 24.11
C PRO A 164 -4.16 5.79 24.40
N GLN A 165 -5.14 6.34 25.15
CA GLN A 165 -6.37 5.65 25.53
C GLN A 165 -7.29 5.40 24.33
N GLU A 166 -7.42 6.41 23.44
CA GLU A 166 -8.19 6.28 22.22
C GLU A 166 -7.58 5.25 21.27
N LEU A 167 -6.24 5.29 21.13
CA LEU A 167 -5.53 4.35 20.27
C LEU A 167 -5.67 2.91 20.75
N LEU A 168 -5.59 2.66 22.06
CA LEU A 168 -5.78 1.33 22.64
C LEU A 168 -7.20 0.82 22.39
N ARG A 169 -8.23 1.63 22.71
CA ARG A 169 -9.63 1.25 22.43
C ARG A 169 -9.86 0.95 20.95
N HIS A 170 -9.24 1.73 20.06
CA HIS A 170 -9.34 1.49 18.63
C HIS A 170 -8.66 0.18 18.23
N TYR A 171 -7.50 -0.14 18.80
CA TYR A 171 -6.81 -1.40 18.57
C TYR A 171 -7.60 -2.62 19.07
N GLU A 172 -8.20 -2.54 20.26
CA GLU A 172 -9.06 -3.60 20.78
C GLU A 172 -10.28 -3.85 19.87
N ALA A 173 -10.89 -2.78 19.34
CA ALA A 173 -11.96 -2.90 18.37
C ALA A 173 -11.46 -3.48 17.03
N LEU A 174 -10.26 -3.08 16.57
CA LEU A 174 -9.63 -3.63 15.37
C LEU A 174 -9.42 -5.15 15.52
N ARG A 175 -8.85 -5.61 16.62
CA ARG A 175 -8.62 -7.04 16.93
C ARG A 175 -9.91 -7.84 16.95
N ARG A 176 -10.95 -7.33 17.62
CA ARG A 176 -12.22 -8.04 17.78
C ARG A 176 -13.02 -8.10 16.49
N GLU A 177 -13.10 -6.99 15.74
CA GLU A 177 -14.11 -6.80 14.71
C GLU A 177 -13.59 -6.90 13.28
N SER A 178 -12.27 -6.82 13.06
CA SER A 178 -11.72 -6.83 11.69
C SER A 178 -11.49 -8.26 11.20
N PRO A 179 -11.79 -8.57 9.94
CA PRO A 179 -11.21 -9.73 9.29
C PRO A 179 -9.69 -9.69 9.37
N VAL A 180 -9.07 -10.85 9.50
CA VAL A 180 -7.61 -10.99 9.48
C VAL A 180 -7.23 -11.88 8.32
N GLU A 181 -6.28 -11.41 7.53
CA GLU A 181 -5.63 -12.19 6.49
C GLU A 181 -4.18 -12.46 6.87
N VAL A 182 -3.76 -13.70 6.65
CA VAL A 182 -2.38 -14.13 6.87
C VAL A 182 -1.87 -14.75 5.59
N TYR A 183 -0.76 -14.24 5.09
CA TYR A 183 -0.07 -14.78 3.92
C TYR A 183 1.28 -15.33 4.36
N TYR A 184 1.59 -16.52 3.89
CA TYR A 184 2.88 -17.15 4.07
C TYR A 184 3.50 -17.48 2.72
N VAL A 185 4.74 -17.09 2.54
CA VAL A 185 5.55 -17.51 1.39
C VAL A 185 6.83 -18.16 1.92
N GLY A 186 6.97 -19.44 1.69
CA GLY A 186 8.10 -20.21 2.20
C GLY A 186 8.00 -21.69 1.89
N SER A 187 8.82 -22.51 2.55
CA SER A 187 8.97 -23.94 2.30
C SER A 187 8.30 -24.83 3.38
N ALA A 188 7.78 -24.25 4.46
CA ALA A 188 7.12 -25.04 5.51
C ALA A 188 5.81 -25.63 5.00
N ASP A 189 5.41 -26.76 5.60
CA ASP A 189 4.14 -27.39 5.32
C ASP A 189 2.96 -26.44 5.61
N PRO A 190 2.04 -26.24 4.66
CA PRO A 190 0.91 -25.33 4.84
C PRO A 190 0.01 -25.67 6.02
N GLY A 191 -0.17 -26.96 6.32
CA GLY A 191 -0.96 -27.42 7.47
C GLY A 191 -0.30 -26.99 8.80
N ARG A 192 1.03 -27.14 8.89
CA ARG A 192 1.79 -26.65 10.06
C ARG A 192 1.67 -25.14 10.23
N VAL A 193 1.81 -24.37 9.15
CA VAL A 193 1.65 -22.91 9.20
C VAL A 193 0.26 -22.53 9.68
N ALA A 194 -0.79 -23.17 9.14
CA ALA A 194 -2.16 -22.94 9.56
C ALA A 194 -2.39 -23.23 11.05
N GLU A 195 -1.80 -24.30 11.59
CA GLU A 195 -1.90 -24.61 13.02
C GLU A 195 -1.17 -23.58 13.90
N LEU A 196 0.01 -23.10 13.48
CA LEU A 196 0.72 -22.03 14.20
C LEU A 196 -0.10 -20.74 14.23
N VAL A 197 -0.71 -20.35 13.10
CA VAL A 197 -1.58 -19.18 13.00
C VAL A 197 -2.84 -19.35 13.86
N LYS A 198 -3.49 -20.52 13.84
CA LYS A 198 -4.63 -20.79 14.74
C LYS A 198 -4.25 -20.66 16.19
N ARG A 199 -3.09 -21.17 16.60
CA ARG A 199 -2.56 -21.05 17.97
C ARG A 199 -2.36 -19.59 18.37
N MET A 200 -1.82 -18.75 17.47
CA MET A 200 -1.64 -17.31 17.70
C MET A 200 -2.94 -16.61 18.10
N PHE A 201 -4.07 -16.97 17.48
CA PHE A 201 -5.38 -16.35 17.74
C PHE A 201 -6.28 -17.14 18.70
N ALA A 202 -5.80 -18.25 19.29
CA ALA A 202 -6.63 -19.18 20.06
C ALA A 202 -7.29 -18.59 21.32
N GLN A 203 -6.70 -17.54 21.89
CA GLN A 203 -7.22 -16.87 23.09
C GLN A 203 -8.06 -15.61 22.77
N GLU A 204 -8.15 -15.26 21.50
CA GLU A 204 -8.87 -14.06 21.08
C GLU A 204 -10.36 -14.33 20.87
N VAL A 205 -11.19 -13.56 21.57
CA VAL A 205 -12.64 -13.53 21.29
C VAL A 205 -12.88 -12.55 20.13
N ARG A 206 -13.19 -13.10 18.96
CA ARG A 206 -13.32 -12.33 17.73
C ARG A 206 -14.73 -12.45 17.16
N GLU A 207 -15.25 -11.32 16.71
CA GLU A 207 -16.52 -11.17 16.03
C GLU A 207 -16.31 -10.38 14.74
N PRO A 208 -15.63 -10.96 13.72
CA PRO A 208 -15.28 -10.24 12.50
C PRO A 208 -16.55 -9.75 11.79
N ARG A 209 -16.58 -8.48 11.45
CA ARG A 209 -17.65 -7.89 10.64
C ARG A 209 -17.34 -8.10 9.16
N GLU A 210 -18.37 -8.32 8.38
CA GLU A 210 -18.22 -8.29 6.92
C GLU A 210 -17.76 -6.90 6.47
N LEU A 211 -16.79 -6.90 5.56
CA LEU A 211 -16.38 -5.65 4.92
C LEU A 211 -17.47 -5.20 3.93
N PRO A 212 -17.79 -3.91 3.86
CA PRO A 212 -18.71 -3.41 2.85
C PRO A 212 -18.14 -3.70 1.46
N ARG A 213 -19.00 -3.93 0.49
CA ARG A 213 -18.56 -4.13 -0.90
C ARG A 213 -17.87 -2.87 -1.42
N GLN A 214 -16.78 -3.06 -2.14
CA GLN A 214 -16.13 -1.96 -2.84
C GLN A 214 -17.10 -1.32 -3.84
N THR A 215 -17.14 0.01 -3.80
CA THR A 215 -18.01 0.80 -4.68
C THR A 215 -17.27 1.23 -5.94
N ASP A 216 -17.98 1.33 -7.05
CA ASP A 216 -17.45 1.94 -8.27
C ASP A 216 -17.59 3.46 -8.21
N LEU A 217 -16.61 4.18 -8.76
CA LEU A 217 -16.70 5.62 -8.86
C LEU A 217 -17.70 6.02 -9.95
N THR A 218 -18.56 6.98 -9.62
CA THR A 218 -19.47 7.57 -10.61
C THR A 218 -18.80 8.75 -11.29
N PRO A 219 -18.80 8.81 -12.63
CA PRO A 219 -18.30 9.97 -13.34
C PRO A 219 -18.99 11.25 -12.90
N GLY A 220 -18.20 12.24 -12.51
CA GLY A 220 -18.68 13.57 -12.11
C GLY A 220 -18.35 14.64 -13.16
N VAL A 221 -18.57 15.89 -12.78
CA VAL A 221 -18.14 17.03 -13.61
C VAL A 221 -16.62 17.16 -13.53
N ARG A 222 -16.01 17.50 -14.68
CA ARG A 222 -14.58 17.82 -14.74
C ARG A 222 -14.22 18.90 -13.71
N GLN A 223 -13.16 18.67 -12.98
CA GLN A 223 -12.61 19.59 -12.00
C GLN A 223 -11.17 19.94 -12.37
N ASP A 224 -10.81 21.19 -12.21
CA ASP A 224 -9.43 21.68 -12.33
C ASP A 224 -9.04 22.32 -10.99
N ARG A 225 -7.92 21.88 -10.42
CA ARG A 225 -7.37 22.43 -9.18
C ARG A 225 -5.93 22.86 -9.41
N ARG A 226 -5.56 24.04 -8.92
CA ARG A 226 -4.21 24.57 -8.97
C ARG A 226 -3.76 24.99 -7.59
N GLU A 227 -2.51 24.68 -7.28
CA GLU A 227 -1.85 25.12 -6.05
C GLU A 227 -0.49 25.72 -6.42
N ALA A 228 -0.26 26.95 -5.97
CA ALA A 228 1.03 27.64 -6.16
C ALA A 228 2.00 27.19 -5.07
N MET A 229 3.21 26.80 -5.48
CA MET A 229 4.30 26.39 -4.57
C MET A 229 5.62 26.93 -5.09
N GLU A 230 6.59 27.12 -4.20
CA GLU A 230 7.97 27.46 -4.56
C GLU A 230 8.69 26.22 -5.11
N VAL A 231 8.58 25.99 -6.39
CA VAL A 231 9.17 24.83 -7.07
C VAL A 231 9.75 25.26 -8.43
N ALA A 232 10.82 24.58 -8.85
CA ALA A 232 11.45 24.85 -10.15
C ALA A 232 10.65 24.30 -11.33
N GLN A 233 9.74 23.34 -11.10
CA GLN A 233 8.97 22.65 -12.13
C GLN A 233 7.53 22.44 -11.70
N GLY A 234 6.59 22.63 -12.62
CA GLY A 234 5.19 22.26 -12.42
C GLY A 234 5.00 20.74 -12.37
N LYS A 235 4.05 20.29 -11.57
CA LYS A 235 3.59 18.89 -11.55
C LYS A 235 2.14 18.87 -12.03
N LEU A 236 1.94 18.33 -13.22
CA LEU A 236 0.62 18.15 -13.81
C LEU A 236 0.15 16.73 -13.59
N CYS A 237 -1.02 16.57 -12.95
CA CYS A 237 -1.71 15.29 -12.87
C CYS A 237 -3.07 15.38 -13.56
N MET A 238 -3.41 14.38 -14.37
CA MET A 238 -4.70 14.25 -15.05
C MET A 238 -5.31 12.88 -14.71
N GLY A 239 -6.55 12.86 -14.21
CA GLY A 239 -7.27 11.63 -13.84
C GLY A 239 -8.42 11.37 -14.81
N PHE A 240 -8.53 10.13 -15.23
CA PHE A 240 -9.59 9.65 -16.12
C PHE A 240 -10.27 8.44 -15.50
N LEU A 241 -11.58 8.34 -15.59
CA LEU A 241 -12.34 7.18 -15.15
C LEU A 241 -12.60 6.24 -16.32
N THR A 242 -12.45 4.95 -16.06
CA THR A 242 -12.86 3.85 -16.95
C THR A 242 -13.80 2.93 -16.18
N PRO A 243 -14.82 2.33 -16.82
CA PRO A 243 -15.67 1.35 -16.18
C PRO A 243 -14.95 0.00 -15.94
N ILE A 244 -13.72 -0.15 -16.38
CA ILE A 244 -12.95 -1.37 -16.22
C ILE A 244 -12.22 -1.29 -14.88
N THR A 245 -12.54 -2.19 -13.96
CA THR A 245 -11.86 -2.37 -12.68
C THR A 245 -11.11 -3.72 -12.67
N ASN A 246 -10.41 -4.03 -11.57
CA ASN A 246 -9.78 -5.34 -11.40
C ASN A 246 -10.77 -6.51 -11.32
N ARG A 247 -12.06 -6.24 -11.21
CA ARG A 247 -13.16 -7.23 -11.23
C ARG A 247 -13.74 -7.46 -12.63
N ASP A 248 -13.37 -6.64 -13.61
CA ASP A 248 -13.87 -6.73 -14.99
C ASP A 248 -13.02 -7.74 -15.80
N HIS A 249 -13.68 -8.54 -16.62
CA HIS A 249 -13.01 -9.51 -17.51
C HIS A 249 -12.01 -8.86 -18.49
N ARG A 250 -12.15 -7.57 -18.77
CA ARG A 250 -11.24 -6.79 -19.62
C ARG A 250 -10.04 -6.20 -18.85
N PHE A 251 -9.89 -6.51 -17.56
CA PHE A 251 -8.82 -5.98 -16.73
C PHE A 251 -7.43 -6.15 -17.37
N ALA A 252 -7.10 -7.34 -17.85
CA ALA A 252 -5.81 -7.60 -18.50
C ALA A 252 -5.60 -6.74 -19.75
N ALA A 253 -6.64 -6.54 -20.56
CA ALA A 253 -6.58 -5.66 -21.72
C ALA A 253 -6.35 -4.19 -21.30
N MET A 254 -6.98 -3.75 -20.21
CA MET A 254 -6.78 -2.41 -19.67
C MET A 254 -5.35 -2.18 -19.14
N GLN A 255 -4.74 -3.19 -18.51
CA GLN A 255 -3.34 -3.14 -18.09
C GLN A 255 -2.41 -2.97 -19.31
N VAL A 256 -2.63 -3.74 -20.39
CA VAL A 256 -1.88 -3.58 -21.65
C VAL A 256 -2.10 -2.20 -22.23
N THR A 257 -3.33 -1.71 -22.27
CA THR A 257 -3.65 -0.36 -22.79
C THR A 257 -2.95 0.74 -21.99
N ASN A 258 -2.93 0.65 -20.66
CA ASN A 258 -2.18 1.59 -19.82
C ASN A 258 -0.67 1.50 -20.08
N GLY A 259 -0.13 0.30 -20.30
CA GLY A 259 1.26 0.09 -20.72
C GLY A 259 1.60 0.85 -22.01
N ILE A 260 0.73 0.71 -23.02
CA ILE A 260 0.88 1.43 -24.31
C ILE A 260 0.75 2.95 -24.13
N LEU A 261 -0.20 3.42 -23.29
CA LEU A 261 -0.40 4.84 -23.07
C LEU A 261 0.80 5.49 -22.39
N GLY A 262 1.23 5.00 -21.23
CA GLY A 262 2.24 5.68 -20.42
C GLY A 262 2.95 4.82 -19.39
N GLY A 263 2.95 3.48 -19.55
CA GLY A 263 3.47 2.57 -18.54
C GLY A 263 4.99 2.49 -18.46
N ASP A 264 5.70 2.71 -19.58
CA ASP A 264 7.15 2.63 -19.65
C ASP A 264 7.75 3.56 -20.73
N VAL A 265 9.05 3.43 -20.97
CA VAL A 265 9.80 4.26 -21.95
C VAL A 265 9.41 4.01 -23.42
N THR A 266 8.73 2.93 -23.72
CA THR A 266 8.23 2.62 -25.08
C THR A 266 6.82 3.14 -25.31
N SER A 267 6.18 3.71 -24.30
CA SER A 267 4.79 4.19 -24.34
C SER A 267 4.60 5.45 -25.17
N LYS A 268 3.36 5.66 -25.65
CA LYS A 268 2.97 6.82 -26.44
C LYS A 268 3.29 8.16 -25.77
N LEU A 269 2.96 8.29 -24.47
CA LEU A 269 3.25 9.51 -23.71
C LEU A 269 4.75 9.77 -23.65
N PHE A 270 5.56 8.76 -23.36
CA PHE A 270 7.00 8.92 -23.28
C PHE A 270 7.58 9.27 -24.65
N GLN A 271 7.26 8.50 -25.70
CA GLN A 271 7.85 8.67 -27.03
C GLN A 271 7.36 9.94 -27.73
N ASN A 272 6.07 10.26 -27.65
CA ASN A 272 5.51 11.36 -28.42
C ASN A 272 5.58 12.71 -27.69
N VAL A 273 5.34 12.72 -26.36
CA VAL A 273 5.27 13.98 -25.59
C VAL A 273 6.64 14.39 -25.06
N ARG A 274 7.39 13.41 -24.47
CA ARG A 274 8.69 13.71 -23.90
C ARG A 274 9.80 13.70 -24.95
N GLU A 275 9.98 12.59 -25.69
CA GLU A 275 11.14 12.43 -26.59
C GLU A 275 11.00 13.26 -27.85
N LYS A 276 9.90 13.12 -28.61
CA LYS A 276 9.75 13.83 -29.91
C LYS A 276 9.48 15.32 -29.77
N GLN A 277 8.65 15.71 -28.77
CA GLN A 277 8.23 17.12 -28.65
C GLN A 277 8.96 17.87 -27.52
N SER A 278 9.71 17.19 -26.64
CA SER A 278 10.45 17.78 -25.51
C SER A 278 9.56 18.69 -24.63
N LEU A 279 8.30 18.28 -24.40
CA LEU A 279 7.32 19.09 -23.68
C LEU A 279 7.40 18.92 -22.16
N CYS A 280 8.04 17.86 -21.68
CA CYS A 280 8.13 17.55 -20.26
C CYS A 280 9.43 16.83 -19.91
N TYR A 281 9.83 16.92 -18.64
CA TYR A 281 11.00 16.22 -18.11
C TYR A 281 10.71 14.74 -17.79
N SER A 282 9.49 14.49 -17.36
CA SER A 282 8.98 13.15 -17.04
C SER A 282 7.50 13.09 -17.36
N ILE A 283 7.04 11.94 -17.85
CA ILE A 283 5.63 11.67 -18.05
C ILE A 283 5.40 10.17 -17.98
N GLY A 284 4.24 9.79 -17.46
CA GLY A 284 3.81 8.40 -17.41
C GLY A 284 2.37 8.29 -16.96
N SER A 285 1.80 7.09 -17.07
CA SER A 285 0.47 6.78 -16.57
C SER A 285 0.48 5.60 -15.62
N GLY A 286 -0.40 5.65 -14.61
CA GLY A 286 -0.71 4.55 -13.69
C GLY A 286 -2.18 4.18 -13.78
N TYR A 287 -2.47 2.88 -13.71
CA TYR A 287 -3.84 2.37 -13.66
C TYR A 287 -4.18 1.87 -12.26
N TYR A 288 -5.07 2.57 -11.58
CA TYR A 288 -5.59 2.25 -10.25
C TYR A 288 -6.85 1.38 -10.41
N ALA A 289 -6.61 0.11 -10.59
CA ALA A 289 -7.60 -0.85 -11.05
C ALA A 289 -8.78 -1.06 -10.09
N ALA A 290 -8.59 -0.89 -8.78
CA ALA A 290 -9.67 -1.02 -7.81
C ALA A 290 -10.83 -0.04 -8.06
N LYS A 291 -10.55 1.11 -8.67
CA LYS A 291 -11.53 2.18 -8.95
C LYS A 291 -11.63 2.55 -10.43
N GLY A 292 -10.92 1.85 -11.31
CA GLY A 292 -10.92 2.20 -12.73
C GLY A 292 -10.38 3.61 -13.02
N ILE A 293 -9.33 4.04 -12.29
CA ILE A 293 -8.71 5.34 -12.50
C ILE A 293 -7.45 5.18 -13.34
N VAL A 294 -7.32 5.93 -14.43
CA VAL A 294 -6.06 6.15 -15.11
C VAL A 294 -5.53 7.52 -14.74
N LEU A 295 -4.38 7.56 -14.11
CA LEU A 295 -3.71 8.78 -13.68
C LEU A 295 -2.50 9.03 -14.57
N VAL A 296 -2.46 10.14 -15.26
CA VAL A 296 -1.27 10.63 -15.98
C VAL A 296 -0.57 11.66 -15.12
N SER A 297 0.74 11.54 -14.94
CA SER A 297 1.59 12.47 -14.19
C SER A 297 2.73 12.97 -15.07
N ALA A 298 2.98 14.28 -15.08
CA ALA A 298 4.06 14.90 -15.83
C ALA A 298 4.78 15.98 -15.03
N GLY A 299 6.11 16.05 -15.20
CA GLY A 299 6.95 17.17 -14.74
C GLY A 299 7.18 18.14 -15.88
N ILE A 300 6.69 19.38 -15.78
CA ILE A 300 6.59 20.33 -16.88
C ILE A 300 7.20 21.70 -16.55
N ASP A 301 7.54 22.46 -17.56
CA ASP A 301 7.69 23.91 -17.45
C ASP A 301 6.30 24.55 -17.33
N PHE A 302 6.18 25.65 -16.60
CA PHE A 302 4.88 26.28 -16.33
C PHE A 302 4.17 26.79 -17.58
N ASP A 303 4.91 27.24 -18.58
CA ASP A 303 4.40 27.73 -19.85
C ASP A 303 3.96 26.62 -20.83
N LYS A 304 4.32 25.36 -20.55
CA LYS A 304 3.99 24.22 -21.40
C LYS A 304 2.72 23.47 -20.96
N GLU A 305 2.08 23.86 -19.85
CA GLU A 305 0.92 23.13 -19.30
C GLU A 305 -0.16 22.83 -20.34
N ASP A 306 -0.62 23.84 -21.04
CA ASP A 306 -1.72 23.67 -22.01
C ASP A 306 -1.32 22.78 -23.19
N HIS A 307 -0.06 22.82 -23.60
CA HIS A 307 0.43 21.96 -24.65
C HIS A 307 0.51 20.50 -24.21
N VAL A 308 1.12 20.24 -23.06
CA VAL A 308 1.17 18.88 -22.50
C VAL A 308 -0.23 18.31 -22.28
N ARG A 309 -1.16 19.13 -21.78
CA ARG A 309 -2.56 18.72 -21.56
C ARG A 309 -3.22 18.28 -22.87
N ARG A 310 -3.08 19.05 -23.97
CA ARG A 310 -3.62 18.68 -25.27
C ARG A 310 -3.00 17.41 -25.82
N GLU A 311 -1.68 17.27 -25.72
CA GLU A 311 -0.98 16.08 -26.19
C GLU A 311 -1.38 14.82 -25.40
N VAL A 312 -1.52 14.89 -24.07
CA VAL A 312 -2.02 13.77 -23.27
C VAL A 312 -3.41 13.33 -23.75
N LEU A 313 -4.31 14.28 -24.00
CA LEU A 313 -5.65 13.98 -24.50
C LEU A 313 -5.61 13.36 -25.91
N SER A 314 -4.75 13.86 -26.78
CA SER A 314 -4.56 13.31 -28.14
C SER A 314 -4.03 11.87 -28.11
N GLN A 315 -3.05 11.57 -27.25
CA GLN A 315 -2.53 10.20 -27.12
C GLN A 315 -3.59 9.25 -26.51
N LEU A 316 -4.39 9.72 -25.56
CA LEU A 316 -5.50 8.95 -25.00
C LEU A 316 -6.58 8.67 -26.06
N GLU A 317 -6.98 9.67 -26.83
CA GLU A 317 -7.92 9.52 -27.94
C GLU A 317 -7.39 8.55 -29.00
N GLY A 318 -6.10 8.63 -29.36
CA GLY A 318 -5.46 7.68 -30.24
C GLY A 318 -5.59 6.22 -29.75
N CYS A 319 -5.41 5.99 -28.45
CA CYS A 319 -5.64 4.66 -27.87
C CYS A 319 -7.11 4.23 -27.99
N GLN A 320 -8.07 5.14 -27.74
CA GLN A 320 -9.51 4.87 -27.85
C GLN A 320 -9.95 4.55 -29.29
N LEU A 321 -9.33 5.17 -30.27
CA LEU A 321 -9.58 4.94 -31.71
C LEU A 321 -8.83 3.72 -32.25
N GLY A 322 -8.09 2.99 -31.43
CA GLY A 322 -7.33 1.81 -31.84
C GLY A 322 -6.07 2.15 -32.65
N GLN A 323 -5.56 3.37 -32.59
CA GLN A 323 -4.29 3.76 -33.21
C GLN A 323 -3.11 3.20 -32.41
N ILE A 324 -3.00 1.90 -32.43
CA ILE A 324 -1.98 1.11 -31.68
C ILE A 324 -1.25 0.27 -32.71
N THR A 325 0.09 0.35 -32.72
CA THR A 325 0.90 -0.49 -33.61
C THR A 325 1.13 -1.89 -33.00
N ASP A 326 1.49 -2.85 -33.84
CA ASP A 326 1.84 -4.20 -33.38
C ASP A 326 3.07 -4.17 -32.47
N GLU A 327 4.02 -3.26 -32.71
CA GLU A 327 5.21 -3.09 -31.87
C GLU A 327 4.86 -2.55 -30.49
N GLU A 328 3.99 -1.53 -30.39
CA GLU A 328 3.52 -1.00 -29.09
C GLU A 328 2.77 -2.07 -28.28
N LEU A 329 1.93 -2.84 -28.96
CA LEU A 329 1.19 -3.94 -28.33
C LEU A 329 2.13 -5.05 -27.84
N ALA A 330 3.11 -5.44 -28.67
CA ALA A 330 4.08 -6.48 -28.32
C ALA A 330 4.97 -6.01 -27.15
N ALA A 331 5.47 -4.77 -27.19
CA ALA A 331 6.32 -4.22 -26.12
C ALA A 331 5.58 -4.17 -24.78
N SER A 332 4.35 -3.65 -24.76
CA SER A 332 3.54 -3.59 -23.52
C SER A 332 3.24 -4.98 -22.95
N LYS A 333 2.86 -5.95 -23.79
CA LYS A 333 2.65 -7.33 -23.37
C LYS A 333 3.92 -7.93 -22.77
N GLN A 334 5.07 -7.75 -23.44
CA GLN A 334 6.34 -8.28 -22.97
C GLN A 334 6.76 -7.67 -21.64
N SER A 335 6.59 -6.37 -21.47
CA SER A 335 6.86 -5.65 -20.21
C SER A 335 6.03 -6.22 -19.05
N LEU A 336 4.72 -6.38 -19.25
CA LEU A 336 3.82 -6.96 -18.26
C LEU A 336 4.16 -8.42 -17.91
N LEU A 337 4.46 -9.25 -18.94
CA LEU A 337 4.88 -10.64 -18.72
C LEU A 337 6.18 -10.72 -17.92
N THR A 338 7.14 -9.83 -18.21
CA THR A 338 8.40 -9.77 -17.46
C THR A 338 8.14 -9.34 -16.01
N ALA A 339 7.32 -8.33 -15.77
CA ALA A 339 6.94 -7.89 -14.43
C ALA A 339 6.25 -9.02 -13.63
N LEU A 340 5.31 -9.76 -14.25
CA LEU A 340 4.64 -10.89 -13.60
C LEU A 340 5.60 -12.05 -13.28
N ARG A 341 6.57 -12.33 -14.15
CA ARG A 341 7.59 -13.37 -13.88
C ARG A 341 8.49 -12.95 -12.72
N SER A 342 8.91 -11.68 -12.67
CA SER A 342 9.75 -11.15 -11.59
C SER A 342 9.09 -11.16 -10.22
N VAL A 343 7.75 -11.27 -10.13
CA VAL A 343 7.06 -11.48 -8.84
C VAL A 343 7.57 -12.73 -8.12
N GLN A 344 7.96 -13.77 -8.86
CA GLN A 344 8.43 -15.03 -8.30
C GLN A 344 9.87 -14.96 -7.76
N ASP A 345 10.59 -13.86 -7.97
CA ASP A 345 11.98 -13.73 -7.57
C ASP A 345 12.16 -13.34 -6.09
N SER A 346 11.08 -12.94 -5.42
CA SER A 346 11.11 -12.44 -4.04
C SER A 346 9.88 -12.86 -3.24
N PRO A 347 10.05 -13.38 -2.00
CA PRO A 347 8.92 -13.68 -1.12
C PRO A 347 8.01 -12.49 -0.88
N SER A 348 8.58 -11.30 -0.72
CA SER A 348 7.79 -10.07 -0.50
C SER A 348 7.00 -9.65 -1.74
N ALA A 349 7.55 -9.83 -2.94
CA ALA A 349 6.83 -9.55 -4.17
C ALA A 349 5.66 -10.52 -4.37
N MET A 350 5.87 -11.81 -4.06
CA MET A 350 4.79 -12.81 -4.08
C MET A 350 3.70 -12.48 -3.05
N GLU A 351 4.08 -12.17 -1.82
CA GLU A 351 3.14 -11.79 -0.77
C GLU A 351 2.30 -10.57 -1.20
N ASN A 352 2.93 -9.50 -1.68
CA ASN A 352 2.25 -8.31 -2.17
C ASN A 352 1.29 -8.62 -3.34
N TYR A 353 1.71 -9.47 -4.27
CA TYR A 353 0.90 -9.85 -5.43
C TYR A 353 -0.35 -10.63 -5.03
N TYR A 354 -0.19 -11.67 -4.20
CA TYR A 354 -1.30 -12.50 -3.78
C TYR A 354 -2.24 -11.80 -2.80
N SER A 355 -1.72 -11.00 -1.86
CA SER A 355 -2.55 -10.21 -0.97
C SER A 355 -3.39 -9.19 -1.75
N ALA A 356 -2.83 -8.52 -2.75
CA ALA A 356 -3.56 -7.58 -3.58
C ALA A 356 -4.68 -8.25 -4.39
N ILE A 357 -4.47 -9.47 -4.88
CA ILE A 357 -5.50 -10.22 -5.62
C ILE A 357 -6.63 -10.67 -4.69
N THR A 358 -6.30 -11.21 -3.52
CA THR A 358 -7.32 -11.70 -2.58
C THR A 358 -8.19 -10.57 -2.06
N MET A 359 -7.59 -9.43 -1.71
CA MET A 359 -8.33 -8.26 -1.25
C MET A 359 -9.14 -7.56 -2.36
N ALA A 360 -8.93 -7.92 -3.62
CA ALA A 360 -9.68 -7.39 -4.77
C ALA A 360 -10.97 -8.18 -5.08
N GLN A 361 -11.12 -9.37 -4.53
CA GLN A 361 -12.28 -10.26 -4.69
C GLN A 361 -13.38 -9.92 -3.68
#